data_8e34de420a0f362c21e95b45f81de7e8
#
_entry.id   8e34de420a0f362c21e95b45f81de7e8
#
_cell.length_a   1.000
_cell.length_b   1.000
_cell.length_c   1.000
_cell.angle_alpha   90.00
_cell.angle_beta   90.00
_cell.angle_gamma   90.00
#
_symmetry.space_group_name_H-M   'P 1'
#
loop_
_entity.id
_entity.type
_entity.pdbx_description
1 polymer ?
#
loop_
_entity_poly.entity_id
_entity_poly.type
_entity_poly.pdbx_seq_one_letter_code
_entity_poly.pdbx_strand_id
1 'polypeptide(L)'
;MKKYWIPLTMLWFVLVAASPEPQWTLHTVQPGETLSKIVRLYLPYTAAYTKKELVNSIKSINGIDENLSPGQTIRVPVVWDAPLKPKTVPKAKNYMAKGVYMNPSSAGTRTILDTGYKLRLRGANTVVFDAKDDMGAITYPSNLKAKYFPNEDYTPNIEELPKMIDYLHHMGVHVVARMVVLKDPIMAKINPEWCINREKNWLNPADPNVQEYLLAVVRELSDSGVDEIQLDYIRYFADTKTATGMDGVSRSDTIAGLLKKIHDITAPKGVLLSMDMFGIVIWQRDVDVLVVGQDISKLKPYVDIISPMLYPSHFSKGFSGIKNPADDPYLFVYDGIKRMKDLVGDEVVIRPWLQAFPLHVTKGFGPGYIETQIKAALDAGATGWLLWSPENRYNYSFEAMQNVMNYKPETKVASLGGKGTPQKVSNKPNETDVIEQQPVPATTNGVNPPHVDLQPTVPPEAKQSSLPPLRPVANSKPFFRSIP
;
A
#
# COMPACT_ATOMS: atom_id res chain seq x y z
N MET A 1 68.95 43.05 19.67
CA MET A 1 67.74 42.26 20.04
C MET A 1 67.37 41.33 18.92
N LYS A 2 67.73 40.05 19.01
CA LYS A 2 67.46 39.03 17.98
C LYS A 2 66.10 38.37 18.32
N LYS A 3 65.11 38.51 17.42
CA LYS A 3 63.81 37.83 17.52
C LYS A 3 63.95 36.38 16.98
N TYR A 4 63.74 35.41 17.86
CA TYR A 4 63.64 34.00 17.46
C TYR A 4 62.19 33.72 17.04
N TRP A 5 62.03 33.29 15.82
CA TRP A 5 60.78 32.73 15.31
C TRP A 5 60.79 31.22 15.56
N ILE A 6 59.79 30.74 16.32
CA ILE A 6 59.53 29.31 16.51
C ILE A 6 58.42 28.92 15.51
N PRO A 7 58.67 27.98 14.61
CA PRO A 7 57.58 27.50 13.71
C PRO A 7 56.63 26.58 14.51
N LEU A 8 55.37 26.96 14.57
CA LEU A 8 54.29 26.17 15.13
C LEU A 8 53.97 25.03 14.12
N THR A 9 54.50 23.84 14.32
CA THR A 9 54.12 22.64 13.61
C THR A 9 52.79 22.15 14.11
N MET A 10 51.72 22.41 13.35
CA MET A 10 50.37 21.96 13.59
C MET A 10 50.29 20.44 13.33
N LEU A 11 50.32 19.66 14.39
CA LEU A 11 50.16 18.21 14.35
C LEU A 11 48.67 17.92 14.07
N TRP A 12 48.35 17.54 12.83
CA TRP A 12 47.01 17.05 12.49
C TRP A 12 46.87 15.65 13.02
N PHE A 13 46.17 15.49 14.16
CA PHE A 13 45.65 14.19 14.57
C PHE A 13 44.45 13.83 13.65
N VAL A 14 44.73 12.99 12.67
CA VAL A 14 43.65 12.29 11.95
C VAL A 14 43.04 11.30 12.92
N LEU A 15 41.93 11.69 13.57
CA LEU A 15 41.06 10.73 14.25
C LEU A 15 40.48 9.82 13.18
N VAL A 16 41.11 8.67 12.95
CA VAL A 16 40.47 7.55 12.26
C VAL A 16 39.35 7.10 13.21
N ALA A 17 38.13 7.54 12.94
CA ALA A 17 36.95 6.99 13.60
C ALA A 17 36.92 5.50 13.25
N ALA A 18 37.28 4.64 14.22
CA ALA A 18 37.08 3.20 14.09
C ALA A 18 35.61 2.97 13.76
N SER A 19 35.36 2.29 12.63
CA SER A 19 34.02 1.83 12.31
C SER A 19 33.52 1.02 13.52
N PRO A 20 32.32 1.30 14.06
CA PRO A 20 31.84 0.52 15.19
C PRO A 20 31.85 -0.96 14.79
N GLU A 21 32.52 -1.78 15.58
CA GLU A 21 32.54 -3.25 15.42
C GLU A 21 31.09 -3.73 15.29
N PRO A 22 30.80 -4.62 14.33
CA PRO A 22 29.46 -5.15 14.19
C PRO A 22 29.04 -5.84 15.50
N GLN A 23 27.95 -5.35 16.09
CA GLN A 23 27.41 -5.95 17.30
C GLN A 23 26.76 -7.30 16.95
N TRP A 24 27.10 -8.33 17.70
CA TRP A 24 26.51 -9.67 17.58
C TRP A 24 26.23 -10.26 18.94
N THR A 25 25.25 -11.19 18.97
CA THR A 25 24.98 -12.06 20.10
C THR A 25 25.53 -13.45 19.80
N LEU A 26 26.05 -14.13 20.83
CA LEU A 26 26.47 -15.54 20.71
C LEU A 26 25.25 -16.43 20.96
N HIS A 27 25.03 -17.39 20.05
CA HIS A 27 24.02 -18.44 20.20
C HIS A 27 24.69 -19.82 20.17
N THR A 28 24.40 -20.65 21.18
CA THR A 28 24.85 -22.04 21.23
C THR A 28 23.76 -22.94 20.68
N VAL A 29 24.05 -23.60 19.58
CA VAL A 29 23.10 -24.47 18.86
C VAL A 29 22.65 -25.62 19.75
N GLN A 30 21.36 -25.78 19.94
CA GLN A 30 20.76 -26.86 20.74
C GLN A 30 20.54 -28.12 19.89
N PRO A 31 20.44 -29.30 20.50
CA PRO A 31 20.08 -30.52 19.78
C PRO A 31 18.79 -30.38 18.99
N GLY A 32 18.83 -30.69 17.68
CA GLY A 32 17.66 -30.55 16.78
C GLY A 32 17.33 -29.16 16.33
N GLU A 33 18.14 -28.15 16.66
CA GLU A 33 18.05 -26.81 16.08
C GLU A 33 18.61 -26.78 14.65
N THR A 34 17.96 -25.97 13.81
CA THR A 34 18.42 -25.69 12.46
C THR A 34 18.65 -24.21 12.29
N LEU A 35 19.46 -23.81 11.31
CA LEU A 35 19.67 -22.40 11.00
C LEU A 35 18.34 -21.64 10.77
N SER A 36 17.37 -22.29 10.12
CA SER A 36 16.03 -21.74 9.92
C SER A 36 15.27 -21.48 11.22
N LYS A 37 15.39 -22.36 12.24
CA LYS A 37 14.78 -22.13 13.56
C LYS A 37 15.44 -20.96 14.28
N ILE A 38 16.77 -20.90 14.25
CA ILE A 38 17.56 -19.80 14.85
C ILE A 38 17.21 -18.47 14.19
N VAL A 39 17.13 -18.43 12.87
CA VAL A 39 16.73 -17.24 12.11
C VAL A 39 15.33 -16.76 12.49
N ARG A 40 14.36 -17.67 12.64
CA ARG A 40 13.00 -17.29 13.09
C ARG A 40 13.01 -16.69 14.50
N LEU A 41 13.83 -17.23 15.39
CA LEU A 41 13.97 -16.73 16.77
C LEU A 41 14.51 -15.30 16.80
N TYR A 42 15.54 -15.01 16.01
CA TYR A 42 16.27 -13.75 16.10
C TYR A 42 15.79 -12.68 15.11
N LEU A 43 15.06 -13.02 14.05
CA LEU A 43 14.63 -12.06 13.02
C LEU A 43 13.92 -10.82 13.59
N PRO A 44 12.98 -10.93 14.54
CA PRO A 44 12.31 -9.77 15.13
C PRO A 44 13.25 -8.80 15.86
N TYR A 45 14.42 -9.30 16.28
CA TYR A 45 15.38 -8.57 17.12
C TYR A 45 16.62 -8.08 16.37
N THR A 46 16.66 -8.24 15.04
CA THR A 46 17.83 -7.87 14.22
C THR A 46 17.52 -6.79 13.21
N ALA A 47 18.57 -6.17 12.65
CA ALA A 47 18.44 -5.21 11.56
C ALA A 47 18.13 -5.85 10.19
N ALA A 48 18.26 -7.17 10.04
CA ALA A 48 17.91 -7.85 8.80
C ALA A 48 16.41 -7.72 8.50
N TYR A 49 16.06 -7.39 7.25
CA TYR A 49 14.66 -7.23 6.86
C TYR A 49 13.97 -8.58 6.62
N THR A 50 14.67 -9.51 5.98
CA THR A 50 14.12 -10.84 5.64
C THR A 50 14.91 -11.97 6.28
N LYS A 51 14.29 -13.15 6.41
CA LYS A 51 14.98 -14.39 6.83
C LYS A 51 16.19 -14.67 5.96
N LYS A 52 16.06 -14.49 4.64
CA LYS A 52 17.16 -14.69 3.70
C LYS A 52 18.37 -13.77 4.00
N GLU A 53 18.12 -12.50 4.30
CA GLU A 53 19.16 -11.56 4.69
C GLU A 53 19.85 -12.01 5.98
N LEU A 54 19.09 -12.43 6.99
CA LEU A 54 19.65 -12.91 8.26
C LEU A 54 20.44 -14.20 8.09
N VAL A 55 19.93 -15.17 7.32
CA VAL A 55 20.67 -16.39 6.96
C VAL A 55 22.02 -16.04 6.33
N ASN A 56 22.01 -15.19 5.31
CA ASN A 56 23.25 -14.81 4.62
C ASN A 56 24.24 -14.11 5.56
N SER A 57 23.75 -13.24 6.42
CA SER A 57 24.57 -12.54 7.42
C SER A 57 25.18 -13.50 8.42
N ILE A 58 24.41 -14.44 8.98
CA ILE A 58 24.93 -15.47 9.91
C ILE A 58 25.97 -16.34 9.22
N LYS A 59 25.70 -16.83 8.01
CA LYS A 59 26.67 -17.63 7.24
C LYS A 59 27.96 -16.88 7.00
N SER A 60 27.87 -15.62 6.55
CA SER A 60 29.05 -14.80 6.24
C SER A 60 29.92 -14.54 7.47
N ILE A 61 29.32 -14.15 8.62
CA ILE A 61 30.09 -13.78 9.83
C ILE A 61 30.74 -15.00 10.49
N ASN A 62 30.17 -16.19 10.31
CA ASN A 62 30.65 -17.40 10.95
C ASN A 62 31.44 -18.33 10.01
N GLY A 63 31.48 -18.03 8.71
CA GLY A 63 32.10 -18.90 7.71
C GLY A 63 31.48 -20.30 7.67
N ILE A 64 30.15 -20.41 7.81
CA ILE A 64 29.42 -21.67 7.90
C ILE A 64 28.43 -21.86 6.75
N ASP A 65 28.06 -23.10 6.51
CA ASP A 65 26.96 -23.50 5.65
C ASP A 65 25.64 -23.62 6.44
N GLU A 66 24.65 -24.34 5.90
CA GLU A 66 23.37 -24.57 6.58
C GLU A 66 23.41 -25.61 7.69
N ASN A 67 24.41 -26.46 7.65
CA ASN A 67 24.56 -27.55 8.62
C ASN A 67 25.21 -27.06 9.91
N LEU A 68 24.47 -27.15 11.00
CA LEU A 68 24.94 -26.79 12.33
C LEU A 68 25.09 -28.05 13.20
N SER A 69 26.09 -28.04 14.08
CA SER A 69 26.29 -29.11 15.05
C SER A 69 25.80 -28.67 16.43
N PRO A 70 25.13 -29.54 17.20
CA PRO A 70 24.80 -29.26 18.60
C PRO A 70 26.05 -28.87 19.39
N GLY A 71 25.92 -27.81 20.22
CA GLY A 71 27.05 -27.25 20.98
C GLY A 71 27.91 -26.25 20.21
N GLN A 72 27.73 -26.12 18.90
CA GLN A 72 28.42 -25.09 18.11
C GLN A 72 27.95 -23.72 18.53
N THR A 73 28.88 -22.79 18.74
CA THR A 73 28.56 -21.37 19.03
C THR A 73 28.66 -20.56 17.74
N ILE A 74 27.57 -19.83 17.41
CA ILE A 74 27.51 -18.96 16.25
C ILE A 74 27.23 -17.52 16.68
N ARG A 75 27.69 -16.55 15.85
CA ARG A 75 27.42 -15.15 16.01
C ARG A 75 26.15 -14.78 15.22
N VAL A 76 25.20 -14.12 15.89
CA VAL A 76 23.99 -13.57 15.27
C VAL A 76 24.11 -12.05 15.24
N PRO A 77 24.04 -11.40 14.05
CA PRO A 77 24.29 -9.96 13.94
C PRO A 77 23.18 -9.13 14.54
N VAL A 78 23.58 -8.04 15.17
CA VAL A 78 22.72 -6.95 15.69
C VAL A 78 21.44 -7.47 16.34
N VAL A 79 21.51 -7.76 17.64
CA VAL A 79 20.33 -8.18 18.41
C VAL A 79 19.92 -7.05 19.34
N TRP A 80 18.68 -6.58 19.20
CA TRP A 80 18.06 -5.62 20.13
C TRP A 80 17.45 -6.32 21.34
N ASP A 81 17.29 -5.60 22.45
CA ASP A 81 16.70 -6.14 23.69
C ASP A 81 15.23 -6.53 23.55
N ALA A 82 14.52 -5.92 22.61
CA ALA A 82 13.12 -6.17 22.35
C ALA A 82 12.80 -6.07 20.85
N PRO A 83 11.75 -6.76 20.36
CA PRO A 83 11.26 -6.59 18.99
C PRO A 83 10.83 -5.15 18.73
N LEU A 84 10.93 -4.71 17.47
CA LEU A 84 10.42 -3.42 17.04
C LEU A 84 8.90 -3.34 17.27
N LYS A 85 8.47 -2.23 17.86
CA LYS A 85 7.05 -1.90 18.07
C LYS A 85 6.79 -0.48 17.58
N PRO A 86 6.61 -0.26 16.29
CA PRO A 86 6.30 1.05 15.76
C PRO A 86 5.00 1.57 16.35
N LYS A 87 4.93 2.88 16.54
CA LYS A 87 3.72 3.57 16.98
C LYS A 87 3.11 4.30 15.80
N THR A 88 1.80 4.26 15.71
CA THR A 88 1.07 5.12 14.79
C THR A 88 1.38 6.58 15.11
N VAL A 89 1.72 7.34 14.09
CA VAL A 89 1.90 8.78 14.18
C VAL A 89 0.66 9.44 13.58
N PRO A 90 -0.25 9.99 14.39
CA PRO A 90 -1.47 10.59 13.89
C PRO A 90 -1.15 11.68 12.86
N LYS A 91 -1.85 11.66 11.75
CA LYS A 91 -1.73 12.67 10.69
C LYS A 91 -3.00 13.48 10.59
N ALA A 92 -2.87 14.73 10.20
CA ALA A 92 -4.05 15.49 9.80
C ALA A 92 -4.71 14.79 8.60
N LYS A 93 -6.03 14.67 8.60
CA LYS A 93 -6.75 14.03 7.49
C LYS A 93 -6.45 14.64 6.12
N ASN A 94 -6.10 15.93 6.08
CA ASN A 94 -5.68 16.65 4.86
C ASN A 94 -4.20 16.47 4.51
N TYR A 95 -3.50 15.52 5.13
CA TYR A 95 -2.12 15.18 4.76
C TYR A 95 -2.04 14.81 3.27
N MET A 96 -1.17 15.52 2.53
CA MET A 96 -1.02 15.32 1.09
C MET A 96 -0.20 14.06 0.82
N ALA A 97 -0.85 12.91 0.84
CA ALA A 97 -0.22 11.65 0.50
C ALA A 97 -0.09 11.50 -1.02
N LYS A 98 1.13 11.16 -1.46
CA LYS A 98 1.51 10.95 -2.86
C LYS A 98 2.25 9.63 -2.93
N GLY A 99 1.71 8.62 -3.57
CA GLY A 99 2.30 7.30 -3.44
C GLY A 99 1.94 6.27 -4.48
N VAL A 100 2.35 5.05 -4.18
CA VAL A 100 2.17 3.88 -5.03
C VAL A 100 1.65 2.68 -4.24
N TYR A 101 1.00 1.77 -4.96
CA TYR A 101 0.60 0.47 -4.47
C TYR A 101 1.77 -0.53 -4.52
N MET A 102 1.85 -1.40 -3.52
CA MET A 102 2.80 -2.51 -3.45
C MET A 102 2.04 -3.82 -3.21
N ASN A 103 2.13 -4.74 -4.15
CA ASN A 103 1.53 -6.07 -4.00
C ASN A 103 2.24 -6.90 -2.91
N PRO A 104 1.63 -7.99 -2.41
CA PRO A 104 2.19 -8.77 -1.31
C PRO A 104 3.62 -9.25 -1.54
N SER A 105 3.93 -9.74 -2.75
CA SER A 105 5.27 -10.24 -3.09
C SER A 105 6.34 -9.14 -3.02
N SER A 106 6.03 -7.94 -3.50
CA SER A 106 6.95 -6.80 -3.42
C SER A 106 7.07 -6.25 -2.00
N ALA A 107 5.95 -6.24 -1.24
CA ALA A 107 5.94 -5.79 0.16
C ALA A 107 6.76 -6.72 1.08
N GLY A 108 6.75 -8.03 0.81
CA GLY A 108 7.52 -9.02 1.56
C GLY A 108 9.02 -9.02 1.29
N THR A 109 9.50 -8.18 0.39
CA THR A 109 10.92 -8.08 0.03
C THR A 109 11.47 -6.68 0.28
N ARG A 110 12.79 -6.52 0.16
CA ARG A 110 13.44 -5.22 0.26
C ARG A 110 12.93 -4.19 -0.77
N THR A 111 12.23 -4.65 -1.80
CA THR A 111 11.65 -3.79 -2.86
C THR A 111 10.75 -2.68 -2.28
N ILE A 112 10.02 -2.95 -1.20
CA ILE A 112 9.16 -1.92 -0.58
C ILE A 112 10.00 -0.78 0.03
N LEU A 113 11.13 -1.10 0.66
CA LEU A 113 12.04 -0.12 1.25
C LEU A 113 12.74 0.71 0.15
N ASP A 114 13.21 0.04 -0.90
CA ASP A 114 13.83 0.70 -2.06
C ASP A 114 12.82 1.61 -2.77
N THR A 115 11.57 1.19 -2.86
CA THR A 115 10.48 1.99 -3.41
C THR A 115 10.20 3.20 -2.53
N GLY A 116 10.08 3.03 -1.21
CA GLY A 116 9.92 4.13 -0.26
C GLY A 116 11.04 5.18 -0.40
N TYR A 117 12.27 4.74 -0.50
CA TYR A 117 13.41 5.63 -0.73
C TYR A 117 13.30 6.39 -2.07
N LYS A 118 13.00 5.68 -3.17
CA LYS A 118 12.81 6.28 -4.49
C LYS A 118 11.68 7.31 -4.54
N LEU A 119 10.58 7.05 -3.81
CA LEU A 119 9.47 7.98 -3.66
C LEU A 119 9.91 9.27 -2.98
N ARG A 120 10.63 9.17 -1.85
CA ARG A 120 11.13 10.33 -1.11
C ARG A 120 12.04 11.23 -1.94
N LEU A 121 12.91 10.66 -2.73
CA LEU A 121 13.78 11.40 -3.66
C LEU A 121 12.99 12.19 -4.74
N ARG A 122 11.72 11.83 -5.00
CA ARG A 122 10.87 12.40 -6.05
C ARG A 122 9.67 13.19 -5.50
N GLY A 123 9.74 13.61 -4.24
CA GLY A 123 8.70 14.41 -3.61
C GLY A 123 7.40 13.66 -3.33
N ALA A 124 7.40 12.32 -3.45
CA ALA A 124 6.34 11.45 -2.98
C ALA A 124 6.66 10.90 -1.58
N ASN A 125 5.65 10.35 -0.88
CA ASN A 125 5.77 10.10 0.56
C ASN A 125 4.90 8.96 1.07
N THR A 126 4.29 8.14 0.22
CA THR A 126 3.28 7.15 0.65
C THR A 126 3.48 5.82 -0.05
N VAL A 127 3.36 4.75 0.72
CA VAL A 127 3.26 3.38 0.21
C VAL A 127 1.95 2.78 0.70
N VAL A 128 1.19 2.19 -0.23
CA VAL A 128 0.01 1.38 0.07
C VAL A 128 0.37 -0.06 -0.16
N PHE A 129 0.28 -0.91 0.86
CA PHE A 129 0.54 -2.34 0.74
C PHE A 129 -0.71 -3.16 1.06
N ASP A 130 -0.85 -4.32 0.44
CA ASP A 130 -1.92 -5.24 0.82
C ASP A 130 -1.62 -5.86 2.18
N ALA A 131 -2.43 -5.53 3.17
CA ALA A 131 -2.44 -6.20 4.47
C ALA A 131 -3.38 -7.42 4.46
N LYS A 132 -4.50 -7.31 3.75
CA LYS A 132 -5.38 -8.42 3.36
C LYS A 132 -5.68 -8.29 1.88
N ASP A 133 -5.25 -9.26 1.08
CA ASP A 133 -5.33 -9.21 -0.37
C ASP A 133 -6.70 -9.67 -0.94
N ASP A 134 -6.84 -9.64 -2.25
CA ASP A 134 -8.07 -10.01 -2.95
C ASP A 134 -8.29 -11.52 -3.08
N MET A 135 -7.34 -12.33 -2.64
CA MET A 135 -7.49 -13.77 -2.42
C MET A 135 -8.01 -14.10 -1.02
N GLY A 136 -8.08 -13.09 -0.12
CA GLY A 136 -8.47 -13.25 1.28
C GLY A 136 -7.30 -13.54 2.23
N ALA A 137 -6.06 -13.58 1.71
CA ALA A 137 -4.91 -13.87 2.53
C ALA A 137 -4.47 -12.65 3.36
N ILE A 138 -4.18 -12.85 4.64
CA ILE A 138 -3.50 -11.88 5.49
C ILE A 138 -1.99 -12.00 5.21
N THR A 139 -1.37 -10.94 4.73
CA THR A 139 -0.05 -10.95 4.14
C THR A 139 1.10 -10.87 5.16
N TYR A 140 0.79 -10.76 6.45
CA TYR A 140 1.72 -10.65 7.57
C TYR A 140 1.43 -11.70 8.64
N PRO A 141 2.36 -11.99 9.58
CA PRO A 141 2.10 -12.89 10.71
C PRO A 141 0.97 -12.34 11.60
N SER A 142 -0.16 -13.03 11.60
CA SER A 142 -1.37 -12.61 12.29
C SER A 142 -1.80 -13.62 13.37
N ASN A 143 -2.23 -13.11 14.52
CA ASN A 143 -2.81 -13.92 15.59
C ASN A 143 -4.20 -14.48 15.23
N LEU A 144 -4.82 -13.93 14.18
CA LEU A 144 -6.14 -14.35 13.70
C LEU A 144 -6.10 -15.68 12.96
N LYS A 145 -4.90 -16.12 12.50
CA LYS A 145 -4.74 -17.36 11.73
C LYS A 145 -5.31 -18.57 12.48
N ALA A 146 -4.99 -18.72 13.75
CA ALA A 146 -5.48 -19.84 14.55
C ALA A 146 -6.99 -19.88 14.70
N LYS A 147 -7.66 -18.74 14.76
CA LYS A 147 -9.12 -18.63 14.92
C LYS A 147 -9.88 -18.78 13.60
N TYR A 148 -9.44 -18.10 12.54
CA TYR A 148 -10.21 -17.97 11.30
C TYR A 148 -9.69 -18.84 10.16
N PHE A 149 -8.40 -19.25 10.20
CA PHE A 149 -7.72 -19.98 9.11
C PHE A 149 -6.96 -21.22 9.62
N PRO A 150 -7.52 -22.04 10.55
CA PRO A 150 -6.74 -23.07 11.24
C PRO A 150 -6.14 -24.14 10.31
N ASN A 151 -6.81 -24.41 9.17
CA ASN A 151 -6.40 -25.44 8.22
C ASN A 151 -5.82 -24.88 6.91
N GLU A 152 -5.67 -23.57 6.81
CA GLU A 152 -5.08 -22.97 5.61
C GLU A 152 -3.56 -22.85 5.74
N ASP A 153 -2.87 -23.51 4.82
CA ASP A 153 -1.41 -23.48 4.76
C ASP A 153 -0.93 -22.42 3.78
N TYR A 154 -0.93 -21.17 4.22
CA TYR A 154 -0.28 -20.09 3.49
C TYR A 154 0.82 -19.44 4.35
N THR A 155 1.90 -19.06 3.70
CA THR A 155 2.99 -18.32 4.34
C THR A 155 2.80 -16.83 4.06
N PRO A 156 2.73 -15.99 5.09
CA PRO A 156 2.66 -14.55 4.90
C PRO A 156 3.86 -14.03 4.11
N ASN A 157 3.61 -13.11 3.18
CA ASN A 157 4.66 -12.50 2.36
C ASN A 157 5.58 -11.59 3.19
N ILE A 158 5.00 -10.79 4.09
CA ILE A 158 5.71 -9.87 4.98
C ILE A 158 6.12 -10.65 6.22
N GLU A 159 7.42 -10.82 6.45
CA GLU A 159 7.90 -11.61 7.57
C GLU A 159 7.81 -10.89 8.92
N GLU A 160 8.04 -9.56 8.92
CA GLU A 160 8.04 -8.71 10.10
C GLU A 160 7.35 -7.37 9.80
N LEU A 161 6.04 -7.31 9.96
CA LEU A 161 5.25 -6.09 9.71
C LEU A 161 5.71 -4.89 10.53
N PRO A 162 5.98 -5.01 11.85
CA PRO A 162 6.48 -3.88 12.64
C PRO A 162 7.78 -3.31 12.10
N LYS A 163 8.69 -4.16 11.62
CA LYS A 163 9.98 -3.73 11.06
C LYS A 163 9.80 -3.00 9.73
N MET A 164 8.91 -3.48 8.87
CA MET A 164 8.58 -2.80 7.62
C MET A 164 8.06 -1.39 7.88
N ILE A 165 7.11 -1.24 8.79
CA ILE A 165 6.51 0.04 9.14
C ILE A 165 7.55 0.99 9.73
N ASP A 166 8.35 0.51 10.69
CA ASP A 166 9.38 1.31 11.34
C ASP A 166 10.42 1.84 10.33
N TYR A 167 10.89 0.99 9.42
CA TYR A 167 11.83 1.40 8.38
C TYR A 167 11.24 2.43 7.41
N LEU A 168 9.99 2.28 7.00
CA LEU A 168 9.29 3.25 6.16
C LEU A 168 9.09 4.58 6.89
N HIS A 169 8.72 4.54 8.17
CA HIS A 169 8.59 5.74 9.02
C HIS A 169 9.91 6.49 9.17
N HIS A 170 11.04 5.78 9.36
CA HIS A 170 12.36 6.40 9.41
C HIS A 170 12.75 7.12 8.12
N MET A 171 12.22 6.70 6.99
CA MET A 171 12.37 7.39 5.71
C MET A 171 11.36 8.53 5.51
N GLY A 172 10.44 8.74 6.46
CA GLY A 172 9.35 9.73 6.35
C GLY A 172 8.26 9.32 5.37
N VAL A 173 8.05 8.01 5.19
CA VAL A 173 7.00 7.45 4.33
C VAL A 173 5.74 7.19 5.16
N HIS A 174 4.59 7.63 4.66
CA HIS A 174 3.27 7.34 5.18
C HIS A 174 2.87 5.92 4.75
N VAL A 175 2.50 5.09 5.72
CA VAL A 175 2.25 3.66 5.52
C VAL A 175 0.75 3.38 5.56
N VAL A 176 0.20 2.95 4.42
CA VAL A 176 -1.22 2.64 4.26
C VAL A 176 -1.39 1.13 4.12
N ALA A 177 -2.16 0.54 5.03
CA ALA A 177 -2.56 -0.86 4.96
C ALA A 177 -3.86 -1.00 4.16
N ARG A 178 -3.77 -1.50 2.92
CA ARG A 178 -4.97 -1.82 2.12
C ARG A 178 -5.54 -3.15 2.59
N MET A 179 -6.83 -3.14 2.89
CA MET A 179 -7.62 -4.29 3.30
C MET A 179 -8.75 -4.53 2.30
N VAL A 180 -8.70 -5.64 1.56
CA VAL A 180 -9.83 -6.10 0.76
C VAL A 180 -10.90 -6.65 1.70
N VAL A 181 -12.11 -6.06 1.68
CA VAL A 181 -13.12 -6.29 2.72
C VAL A 181 -14.01 -7.47 2.39
N LEU A 182 -14.86 -7.36 1.37
CA LEU A 182 -15.93 -8.34 1.13
C LEU A 182 -15.60 -9.41 0.09
N LYS A 183 -14.61 -9.20 -0.78
CA LYS A 183 -14.10 -10.25 -1.67
C LYS A 183 -13.11 -11.11 -0.91
N ASP A 184 -13.44 -12.37 -0.63
CA ASP A 184 -12.61 -13.25 0.22
C ASP A 184 -12.75 -14.72 -0.20
N PRO A 185 -11.98 -15.20 -1.17
CA PRO A 185 -11.99 -16.59 -1.60
C PRO A 185 -11.65 -17.61 -0.50
N ILE A 186 -10.72 -17.26 0.40
CA ILE A 186 -10.34 -18.16 1.49
C ILE A 186 -11.51 -18.33 2.45
N MET A 187 -12.10 -17.23 2.91
CA MET A 187 -13.19 -17.28 3.86
C MET A 187 -14.46 -17.87 3.25
N ALA A 188 -14.71 -17.61 1.96
CA ALA A 188 -15.80 -18.22 1.21
C ALA A 188 -15.67 -19.75 1.07
N LYS A 189 -14.46 -20.27 1.04
CA LYS A 189 -14.16 -21.71 1.05
C LYS A 189 -14.37 -22.30 2.45
N ILE A 190 -13.92 -21.62 3.50
CA ILE A 190 -14.00 -22.10 4.90
C ILE A 190 -15.44 -22.03 5.41
N ASN A 191 -16.14 -20.93 5.16
CA ASN A 191 -17.50 -20.64 5.63
C ASN A 191 -18.40 -20.23 4.45
N PRO A 192 -18.84 -21.19 3.62
CA PRO A 192 -19.67 -20.87 2.44
C PRO A 192 -21.00 -20.18 2.78
N GLU A 193 -21.51 -20.37 4.00
CA GLU A 193 -22.73 -19.74 4.51
C GLU A 193 -22.56 -18.25 4.80
N TRP A 194 -21.32 -17.77 4.93
CA TRP A 194 -21.02 -16.34 5.10
C TRP A 194 -21.14 -15.55 3.79
N CYS A 195 -21.31 -16.25 2.65
CA CYS A 195 -21.32 -15.61 1.34
C CYS A 195 -22.72 -15.16 0.94
N ILE A 196 -22.83 -13.92 0.48
CA ILE A 196 -24.00 -13.44 -0.26
C ILE A 196 -23.98 -13.95 -1.71
N ASN A 197 -22.80 -14.18 -2.26
CA ASN A 197 -22.60 -14.78 -3.59
C ASN A 197 -21.37 -15.70 -3.54
N ARG A 198 -21.63 -17.02 -3.48
CA ARG A 198 -20.58 -18.05 -3.38
C ARG A 198 -19.72 -18.15 -4.64
N GLU A 199 -20.32 -18.03 -5.82
CA GLU A 199 -19.60 -18.14 -7.09
C GLU A 199 -18.58 -16.99 -7.28
N LYS A 200 -18.85 -15.84 -6.66
CA LYS A 200 -18.00 -14.66 -6.71
C LYS A 200 -17.13 -14.49 -5.48
N ASN A 201 -17.18 -15.43 -4.51
CA ASN A 201 -16.43 -15.37 -3.26
C ASN A 201 -16.68 -14.06 -2.47
N TRP A 202 -17.95 -13.63 -2.45
CA TRP A 202 -18.36 -12.36 -1.85
C TRP A 202 -19.08 -12.58 -0.52
N LEU A 203 -18.49 -12.07 0.56
CA LEU A 203 -19.04 -12.18 1.92
C LEU A 203 -20.26 -11.28 2.09
N ASN A 204 -21.17 -11.70 2.99
CA ASN A 204 -22.35 -10.94 3.35
C ASN A 204 -22.01 -9.89 4.44
N PRO A 205 -22.01 -8.58 4.13
CA PRO A 205 -21.69 -7.55 5.12
C PRO A 205 -22.73 -7.41 6.23
N ALA A 206 -23.91 -7.99 6.10
CA ALA A 206 -24.94 -8.02 7.15
C ALA A 206 -24.74 -9.16 8.15
N ASP A 207 -23.95 -10.18 7.83
CA ASP A 207 -23.68 -11.31 8.72
C ASP A 207 -22.83 -10.89 9.93
N PRO A 208 -23.27 -11.14 11.17
CA PRO A 208 -22.53 -10.79 12.37
C PRO A 208 -21.15 -11.44 12.47
N ASN A 209 -20.98 -12.68 11.98
CA ASN A 209 -19.71 -13.39 12.01
C ASN A 209 -18.71 -12.78 11.02
N VAL A 210 -19.21 -12.41 9.82
CA VAL A 210 -18.41 -11.66 8.82
C VAL A 210 -17.94 -10.34 9.40
N GLN A 211 -18.84 -9.58 10.04
CA GLN A 211 -18.48 -8.32 10.68
C GLN A 211 -17.42 -8.52 11.77
N GLU A 212 -17.62 -9.51 12.67
CA GLU A 212 -16.64 -9.76 13.74
C GLU A 212 -15.26 -10.14 13.20
N TYR A 213 -15.19 -10.98 12.16
CA TYR A 213 -13.97 -11.31 11.46
C TYR A 213 -13.27 -10.06 10.88
N LEU A 214 -14.00 -9.24 10.13
CA LEU A 214 -13.45 -8.03 9.51
C LEU A 214 -12.98 -7.01 10.57
N LEU A 215 -13.77 -6.83 11.63
CA LEU A 215 -13.40 -5.94 12.73
C LEU A 215 -12.20 -6.45 13.53
N ALA A 216 -12.00 -7.78 13.62
CA ALA A 216 -10.79 -8.35 14.24
C ALA A 216 -9.53 -7.99 13.43
N VAL A 217 -9.59 -8.08 12.09
CA VAL A 217 -8.49 -7.64 11.21
C VAL A 217 -8.19 -6.15 11.38
N VAL A 218 -9.24 -5.31 11.42
CA VAL A 218 -9.08 -3.86 11.63
C VAL A 218 -8.44 -3.55 12.99
N ARG A 219 -8.83 -4.23 14.08
CA ARG A 219 -8.20 -4.05 15.41
C ARG A 219 -6.72 -4.38 15.36
N GLU A 220 -6.34 -5.51 14.76
CA GLU A 220 -4.94 -5.94 14.65
C GLU A 220 -4.11 -4.94 13.83
N LEU A 221 -4.61 -4.49 12.68
CA LEU A 221 -3.97 -3.47 11.85
C LEU A 221 -3.84 -2.13 12.58
N SER A 222 -4.88 -1.71 13.31
CA SER A 222 -4.85 -0.46 14.08
C SER A 222 -3.80 -0.47 15.19
N ASP A 223 -3.40 -1.66 15.67
CA ASP A 223 -2.35 -1.83 16.70
C ASP A 223 -0.96 -2.06 16.11
N SER A 224 -0.84 -2.23 14.79
CA SER A 224 0.42 -2.54 14.11
C SER A 224 1.36 -1.34 13.94
N GLY A 225 0.84 -0.12 14.03
CA GLY A 225 1.59 1.12 13.81
C GLY A 225 1.40 1.74 12.42
N VAL A 226 0.53 1.20 11.56
CA VAL A 226 0.18 1.84 10.29
C VAL A 226 -0.45 3.21 10.50
N ASP A 227 -0.21 4.14 9.57
CA ASP A 227 -0.78 5.48 9.63
C ASP A 227 -2.25 5.51 9.17
N GLU A 228 -2.62 4.58 8.28
CA GLU A 228 -3.92 4.57 7.60
C GLU A 228 -4.33 3.15 7.24
N ILE A 229 -5.62 2.85 7.39
CA ILE A 229 -6.26 1.65 6.84
C ILE A 229 -7.11 2.07 5.65
N GLN A 230 -6.86 1.47 4.48
CA GLN A 230 -7.60 1.71 3.25
C GLN A 230 -8.48 0.50 2.92
N LEU A 231 -9.79 0.73 2.87
CA LEU A 231 -10.80 -0.30 2.65
C LEU A 231 -11.12 -0.41 1.16
N ASP A 232 -10.69 -1.50 0.53
CA ASP A 232 -11.11 -1.82 -0.84
C ASP A 232 -12.18 -2.91 -0.83
N TYR A 233 -12.97 -3.00 -1.90
CA TYR A 233 -14.12 -3.92 -1.99
C TYR A 233 -15.11 -3.81 -0.83
N ILE A 234 -15.19 -2.63 -0.20
CA ILE A 234 -16.23 -2.29 0.77
C ILE A 234 -17.52 -1.90 0.04
N ARG A 235 -18.08 -2.86 -0.65
CA ARG A 235 -19.25 -2.74 -1.50
C ARG A 235 -19.85 -4.11 -1.77
N TYR A 236 -21.11 -4.14 -2.15
CA TYR A 236 -21.71 -5.36 -2.69
C TYR A 236 -21.14 -5.69 -4.07
N PHE A 237 -21.26 -6.96 -4.46
CA PHE A 237 -20.98 -7.37 -5.82
C PHE A 237 -21.95 -6.65 -6.77
N ALA A 238 -21.45 -6.19 -7.91
CA ALA A 238 -22.25 -5.47 -8.90
C ALA A 238 -23.13 -6.43 -9.70
N ASP A 239 -24.15 -6.99 -9.06
CA ASP A 239 -25.23 -7.69 -9.73
C ASP A 239 -26.41 -6.70 -9.95
N THR A 240 -27.08 -6.81 -11.06
CA THR A 240 -28.10 -5.84 -11.47
C THR A 240 -29.48 -6.04 -10.79
N LYS A 241 -29.61 -6.93 -9.79
CA LYS A 241 -30.93 -7.45 -9.42
C LYS A 241 -31.59 -6.80 -8.22
N THR A 242 -30.84 -6.31 -7.20
CA THR A 242 -31.46 -5.74 -6.01
C THR A 242 -30.64 -4.63 -5.36
N ALA A 243 -31.34 -3.62 -4.83
CA ALA A 243 -30.74 -2.56 -4.01
C ALA A 243 -30.77 -2.86 -2.50
N THR A 244 -31.42 -3.97 -2.12
CA THR A 244 -31.57 -4.42 -0.72
C THR A 244 -30.72 -5.65 -0.45
N GLY A 245 -30.23 -5.77 0.79
CA GLY A 245 -29.60 -6.98 1.29
C GLY A 245 -30.60 -8.11 1.53
N MET A 246 -30.09 -9.27 1.93
CA MET A 246 -30.93 -10.45 2.25
C MET A 246 -31.82 -10.23 3.48
N ASP A 247 -31.44 -9.29 4.34
CA ASP A 247 -32.18 -8.86 5.54
C ASP A 247 -33.25 -7.80 5.28
N GLY A 248 -33.43 -7.38 4.02
CA GLY A 248 -34.37 -6.34 3.63
C GLY A 248 -33.88 -4.91 3.89
N VAL A 249 -32.68 -4.73 4.46
CA VAL A 249 -32.04 -3.43 4.68
C VAL A 249 -31.39 -2.94 3.38
N SER A 250 -31.35 -1.63 3.16
CA SER A 250 -30.67 -1.11 1.99
C SER A 250 -29.17 -1.44 2.01
N ARG A 251 -28.60 -1.79 0.87
CA ARG A 251 -27.17 -2.10 0.75
C ARG A 251 -26.29 -0.95 1.27
N SER A 252 -26.69 0.29 1.00
CA SER A 252 -25.97 1.47 1.46
C SER A 252 -26.00 1.62 2.99
N ASP A 253 -27.13 1.29 3.64
CA ASP A 253 -27.22 1.36 5.10
C ASP A 253 -26.38 0.26 5.77
N THR A 254 -26.35 -0.93 5.19
CA THR A 254 -25.49 -2.02 5.66
C THR A 254 -24.01 -1.65 5.57
N ILE A 255 -23.56 -1.11 4.43
CA ILE A 255 -22.17 -0.66 4.25
C ILE A 255 -21.85 0.50 5.21
N ALA A 256 -22.74 1.49 5.35
CA ALA A 256 -22.56 2.60 6.30
C ALA A 256 -22.45 2.11 7.75
N GLY A 257 -23.28 1.13 8.15
CA GLY A 257 -23.23 0.51 9.47
C GLY A 257 -21.90 -0.21 9.74
N LEU A 258 -21.38 -0.96 8.76
CA LEU A 258 -20.07 -1.60 8.86
C LEU A 258 -18.95 -0.56 8.94
N LEU A 259 -18.99 0.47 8.08
CA LEU A 259 -18.01 1.55 8.06
C LEU A 259 -17.95 2.28 9.41
N LYS A 260 -19.13 2.58 9.99
CA LYS A 260 -19.20 3.18 11.32
C LYS A 260 -18.47 2.33 12.36
N LYS A 261 -18.71 1.02 12.40
CA LYS A 261 -18.04 0.11 13.36
C LYS A 261 -16.52 0.10 13.16
N ILE A 262 -16.04 0.19 11.92
CA ILE A 262 -14.60 0.28 11.61
C ILE A 262 -14.04 1.62 12.08
N HIS A 263 -14.71 2.72 11.80
CA HIS A 263 -14.33 4.06 12.24
C HIS A 263 -14.24 4.15 13.78
N ASP A 264 -15.20 3.55 14.51
CA ASP A 264 -15.21 3.52 15.97
C ASP A 264 -13.98 2.79 16.56
N ILE A 265 -13.27 1.94 15.76
CA ILE A 265 -12.02 1.28 16.15
C ILE A 265 -10.81 2.14 15.80
N THR A 266 -10.79 2.73 14.60
CA THR A 266 -9.60 3.42 14.06
C THR A 266 -9.42 4.82 14.64
N ALA A 267 -10.49 5.58 14.77
CA ALA A 267 -10.44 6.99 15.19
C ALA A 267 -9.82 7.19 16.59
N PRO A 268 -10.17 6.42 17.63
CA PRO A 268 -9.54 6.58 18.95
C PRO A 268 -8.04 6.27 18.97
N LYS A 269 -7.54 5.50 17.99
CA LYS A 269 -6.12 5.13 17.86
C LYS A 269 -5.33 6.11 16.98
N GLY A 270 -6.00 7.10 16.40
CA GLY A 270 -5.38 8.07 15.49
C GLY A 270 -4.97 7.49 14.14
N VAL A 271 -5.55 6.34 13.77
CA VAL A 271 -5.36 5.70 12.46
C VAL A 271 -6.38 6.29 11.49
N LEU A 272 -5.91 6.86 10.37
CA LEU A 272 -6.79 7.40 9.34
C LEU A 272 -7.56 6.25 8.66
N LEU A 273 -8.82 6.53 8.31
CA LEU A 273 -9.65 5.59 7.58
C LEU A 273 -9.93 6.10 6.17
N SER A 274 -9.46 5.39 5.18
CA SER A 274 -9.76 5.66 3.77
C SER A 274 -10.61 4.55 3.15
N MET A 275 -11.35 4.91 2.11
CA MET A 275 -12.21 4.00 1.39
C MET A 275 -11.97 4.13 -0.12
N ASP A 276 -11.74 3.01 -0.77
CA ASP A 276 -11.70 2.92 -2.22
C ASP A 276 -13.13 2.92 -2.78
N MET A 277 -13.37 3.84 -3.70
CA MET A 277 -14.65 3.97 -4.35
C MET A 277 -14.61 3.45 -5.77
N PHE A 278 -15.59 2.62 -6.07
CA PHE A 278 -15.76 2.12 -7.43
C PHE A 278 -16.02 3.29 -8.40
N GLY A 279 -15.16 3.45 -9.40
CA GLY A 279 -15.07 4.69 -10.18
C GLY A 279 -16.38 5.17 -10.79
N ILE A 280 -17.23 4.24 -11.29
CA ILE A 280 -18.52 4.59 -11.90
C ILE A 280 -19.49 5.29 -10.92
N VAL A 281 -19.38 5.01 -9.62
CA VAL A 281 -20.27 5.57 -8.59
C VAL A 281 -20.14 7.09 -8.48
N ILE A 282 -19.01 7.66 -8.90
CA ILE A 282 -18.80 9.12 -8.91
C ILE A 282 -19.89 9.85 -9.71
N TRP A 283 -20.41 9.21 -10.77
CA TRP A 283 -21.47 9.79 -11.60
C TRP A 283 -22.86 9.71 -10.98
N GLN A 284 -22.99 9.09 -9.80
CA GLN A 284 -24.19 9.03 -8.96
C GLN A 284 -25.44 8.57 -9.72
N ARG A 285 -25.28 7.62 -10.64
CA ARG A 285 -26.44 6.96 -11.24
C ARG A 285 -27.05 6.03 -10.19
N ASP A 286 -28.36 6.13 -9.98
CA ASP A 286 -29.07 5.34 -8.97
C ASP A 286 -28.77 3.84 -9.06
N VAL A 287 -28.71 3.31 -10.30
CA VAL A 287 -28.41 1.90 -10.56
C VAL A 287 -27.03 1.50 -10.04
N ASP A 288 -26.02 2.37 -10.15
CA ASP A 288 -24.68 2.06 -9.68
C ASP A 288 -24.58 2.17 -8.14
N VAL A 289 -25.11 3.26 -7.59
CA VAL A 289 -25.07 3.56 -6.16
C VAL A 289 -25.82 2.50 -5.34
N LEU A 290 -27.06 2.21 -5.74
CA LEU A 290 -27.92 1.27 -5.00
C LEU A 290 -27.43 -0.16 -5.08
N VAL A 291 -26.93 -0.59 -6.23
CA VAL A 291 -26.46 -1.95 -6.45
C VAL A 291 -25.20 -2.28 -5.66
N VAL A 292 -24.22 -1.38 -5.64
CA VAL A 292 -22.98 -1.62 -4.89
C VAL A 292 -23.03 -1.16 -3.43
N GLY A 293 -24.02 -0.35 -3.06
CA GLY A 293 -24.20 0.17 -1.70
C GLY A 293 -23.20 1.29 -1.34
N GLN A 294 -22.59 1.96 -2.33
CA GLN A 294 -21.67 3.07 -2.09
C GLN A 294 -22.36 4.44 -2.27
N ASP A 295 -23.34 4.71 -1.43
CA ASP A 295 -23.98 6.03 -1.33
C ASP A 295 -23.08 6.99 -0.53
N ILE A 296 -22.45 7.93 -1.22
CA ILE A 296 -21.49 8.88 -0.63
C ILE A 296 -22.11 9.66 0.53
N SER A 297 -23.37 10.03 0.44
CA SER A 297 -24.04 10.83 1.47
C SER A 297 -24.12 10.08 2.82
N LYS A 298 -24.26 8.75 2.77
CA LYS A 298 -24.31 7.88 3.95
C LYS A 298 -22.93 7.45 4.45
N LEU A 299 -21.93 7.38 3.56
CA LEU A 299 -20.61 6.85 3.88
C LEU A 299 -19.63 7.92 4.36
N LYS A 300 -19.69 9.14 3.81
CA LYS A 300 -18.75 10.23 4.11
C LYS A 300 -18.61 10.60 5.60
N PRO A 301 -19.61 10.41 6.50
CA PRO A 301 -19.44 10.71 7.92
C PRO A 301 -18.45 9.78 8.64
N TYR A 302 -18.13 8.64 8.06
CA TYR A 302 -17.35 7.58 8.69
C TYR A 302 -15.98 7.34 8.06
N VAL A 303 -15.54 8.21 7.16
CA VAL A 303 -14.22 8.13 6.51
C VAL A 303 -13.50 9.47 6.53
N ASP A 304 -12.18 9.44 6.64
CA ASP A 304 -11.32 10.61 6.52
C ASP A 304 -11.01 10.93 5.05
N ILE A 305 -10.85 9.87 4.24
CA ILE A 305 -10.42 9.97 2.85
C ILE A 305 -11.30 9.08 1.97
N ILE A 306 -11.68 9.58 0.80
CA ILE A 306 -12.24 8.77 -0.29
C ILE A 306 -11.23 8.72 -1.43
N SER A 307 -10.94 7.50 -1.90
CA SER A 307 -10.02 7.23 -3.00
C SER A 307 -10.78 6.69 -4.21
N PRO A 308 -11.30 7.57 -5.09
CA PRO A 308 -12.00 7.10 -6.28
C PRO A 308 -11.03 6.45 -7.26
N MET A 309 -11.41 5.28 -7.81
CA MET A 309 -10.65 4.54 -8.81
C MET A 309 -10.86 5.17 -10.21
N LEU A 310 -10.08 6.19 -10.53
CA LEU A 310 -10.15 6.92 -11.78
C LEU A 310 -9.15 6.37 -12.80
N TYR A 311 -9.40 5.14 -13.27
CA TYR A 311 -8.62 4.51 -14.32
C TYR A 311 -9.28 4.76 -15.69
N PRO A 312 -8.76 5.67 -16.53
CA PRO A 312 -9.43 6.06 -17.77
C PRO A 312 -9.72 4.89 -18.70
N SER A 313 -8.86 3.86 -18.70
CA SER A 313 -9.02 2.68 -19.55
C SER A 313 -10.18 1.76 -19.18
N HIS A 314 -10.75 1.91 -17.99
CA HIS A 314 -11.88 1.10 -17.53
C HIS A 314 -13.25 1.68 -17.93
N PHE A 315 -13.26 2.78 -18.67
CA PHE A 315 -14.46 3.43 -19.12
C PHE A 315 -14.59 3.36 -20.66
N SER A 316 -15.81 3.15 -21.13
CA SER A 316 -16.09 3.01 -22.54
C SER A 316 -15.87 4.32 -23.32
N LYS A 317 -15.62 4.19 -24.61
CA LYS A 317 -15.60 5.35 -25.52
C LYS A 317 -16.94 6.09 -25.46
N GLY A 318 -16.90 7.41 -25.41
CA GLY A 318 -18.10 8.26 -25.29
C GLY A 318 -18.58 8.47 -23.86
N PHE A 319 -17.98 7.80 -22.87
CA PHE A 319 -18.36 7.96 -21.46
C PHE A 319 -18.23 9.41 -20.99
N SER A 320 -19.28 9.95 -20.35
CA SER A 320 -19.35 11.37 -19.90
C SER A 320 -19.06 12.39 -21.01
N GLY A 321 -19.34 12.04 -22.29
CA GLY A 321 -19.05 12.88 -23.45
C GLY A 321 -17.59 12.87 -23.91
N ILE A 322 -16.71 12.12 -23.25
CA ILE A 322 -15.29 12.01 -23.61
C ILE A 322 -15.13 10.95 -24.71
N LYS A 323 -14.59 11.35 -25.87
CA LYS A 323 -14.47 10.48 -27.06
C LYS A 323 -13.77 9.15 -26.74
N ASN A 324 -12.67 9.20 -26.04
CA ASN A 324 -11.96 8.02 -25.53
C ASN A 324 -11.27 8.36 -24.21
N PRO A 325 -11.84 8.00 -23.05
CA PRO A 325 -11.24 8.30 -21.75
C PRO A 325 -9.78 7.83 -21.63
N ALA A 326 -9.44 6.63 -22.16
CA ALA A 326 -8.08 6.09 -22.12
C ALA A 326 -7.04 6.97 -22.85
N ASP A 327 -7.45 7.76 -23.84
CA ASP A 327 -6.57 8.65 -24.62
C ASP A 327 -6.72 10.13 -24.23
N ASP A 328 -7.63 10.45 -23.31
CA ASP A 328 -7.84 11.79 -22.77
C ASP A 328 -7.87 11.77 -21.23
N PRO A 329 -6.77 11.34 -20.61
CA PRO A 329 -6.71 11.10 -19.17
C PRO A 329 -6.86 12.38 -18.35
N TYR A 330 -6.44 13.55 -18.88
CA TYR A 330 -6.59 14.82 -18.16
C TYR A 330 -8.06 15.14 -17.93
N LEU A 331 -8.83 15.19 -19.02
CA LEU A 331 -10.24 15.57 -18.95
C LEU A 331 -11.04 14.60 -18.09
N PHE A 332 -10.78 13.29 -18.22
CA PHE A 332 -11.45 12.25 -17.46
C PHE A 332 -11.18 12.36 -15.94
N VAL A 333 -9.92 12.50 -15.55
CA VAL A 333 -9.53 12.59 -14.12
C VAL A 333 -10.02 13.92 -13.53
N TYR A 334 -9.87 15.02 -14.27
CA TYR A 334 -10.33 16.34 -13.84
C TYR A 334 -11.84 16.35 -13.56
N ASP A 335 -12.66 15.86 -14.52
CA ASP A 335 -14.13 15.79 -14.36
C ASP A 335 -14.52 14.89 -13.16
N GLY A 336 -13.89 13.71 -13.03
CA GLY A 336 -14.14 12.81 -11.92
C GLY A 336 -13.86 13.44 -10.55
N ILE A 337 -12.74 14.14 -10.38
CA ILE A 337 -12.41 14.81 -9.12
C ILE A 337 -13.33 16.00 -8.85
N LYS A 338 -13.68 16.80 -9.85
CA LYS A 338 -14.62 17.90 -9.70
C LYS A 338 -15.98 17.39 -9.20
N ARG A 339 -16.49 16.32 -9.80
CA ARG A 339 -17.74 15.68 -9.35
C ARG A 339 -17.65 15.17 -7.91
N MET A 340 -16.53 14.52 -7.55
CA MET A 340 -16.31 14.11 -6.16
C MET A 340 -16.32 15.29 -5.20
N LYS A 341 -15.68 16.40 -5.57
CA LYS A 341 -15.64 17.61 -4.75
C LYS A 341 -17.05 18.19 -4.51
N ASP A 342 -17.90 18.19 -5.54
CA ASP A 342 -19.29 18.61 -5.42
C ASP A 342 -20.11 17.71 -4.48
N LEU A 343 -19.78 16.40 -4.42
CA LEU A 343 -20.48 15.42 -3.58
C LEU A 343 -20.03 15.45 -2.10
N VAL A 344 -18.73 15.63 -1.84
CA VAL A 344 -18.19 15.53 -0.48
C VAL A 344 -17.89 16.89 0.16
N GLY A 345 -17.80 17.97 -0.63
CA GLY A 345 -17.39 19.28 -0.13
C GLY A 345 -15.96 19.28 0.41
N ASP A 346 -15.75 19.95 1.54
CA ASP A 346 -14.48 20.00 2.27
C ASP A 346 -14.43 19.03 3.47
N GLU A 347 -15.47 18.24 3.67
CA GLU A 347 -15.61 17.36 4.83
C GLU A 347 -14.68 16.15 4.76
N VAL A 348 -14.43 15.64 3.54
CA VAL A 348 -13.64 14.42 3.28
C VAL A 348 -12.54 14.73 2.28
N VAL A 349 -11.36 14.18 2.52
CA VAL A 349 -10.23 14.29 1.60
C VAL A 349 -10.45 13.43 0.36
N ILE A 350 -10.16 13.97 -0.81
CA ILE A 350 -10.20 13.24 -2.08
C ILE A 350 -8.78 12.90 -2.49
N ARG A 351 -8.48 11.60 -2.61
CA ARG A 351 -7.17 11.08 -3.02
C ARG A 351 -7.35 9.97 -4.05
N PRO A 352 -7.39 10.30 -5.34
CA PRO A 352 -7.70 9.31 -6.38
C PRO A 352 -6.62 8.26 -6.55
N TRP A 353 -7.04 7.06 -6.93
CA TRP A 353 -6.23 6.09 -7.61
C TRP A 353 -6.12 6.45 -9.09
N LEU A 354 -4.90 6.56 -9.61
CA LEU A 354 -4.58 6.91 -10.99
C LEU A 354 -3.91 5.73 -11.70
N GLN A 355 -4.13 5.63 -13.00
CA GLN A 355 -3.66 4.53 -13.82
C GLN A 355 -2.15 4.62 -14.11
N ALA A 356 -1.38 3.61 -13.67
CA ALA A 356 0.04 3.46 -13.98
C ALA A 356 0.34 2.16 -14.75
N PHE A 357 -0.55 1.78 -15.66
CA PHE A 357 -0.46 0.59 -16.52
C PHE A 357 -1.03 0.87 -17.92
N PRO A 358 -0.57 0.17 -18.99
CA PRO A 358 -0.82 0.57 -20.40
C PRO A 358 -2.13 0.06 -21.01
N LEU A 359 -3.14 -0.32 -20.22
CA LEU A 359 -4.39 -0.90 -20.73
C LEU A 359 -5.15 0.12 -21.60
N HIS A 360 -5.53 -0.26 -22.81
CA HIS A 360 -6.36 0.47 -23.79
C HIS A 360 -5.86 1.88 -24.18
N VAL A 361 -4.64 2.26 -23.79
CA VAL A 361 -4.04 3.54 -24.18
C VAL A 361 -3.48 3.42 -25.60
N THR A 362 -4.03 4.19 -26.56
CA THR A 362 -3.63 4.12 -27.97
C THR A 362 -2.69 5.23 -28.40
N LYS A 363 -2.64 6.36 -27.66
CA LYS A 363 -1.79 7.50 -27.97
C LYS A 363 -0.39 7.46 -27.30
N GLY A 364 -0.01 6.29 -26.79
CA GLY A 364 1.27 6.08 -26.14
C GLY A 364 1.21 6.20 -24.62
N PHE A 365 1.56 5.11 -23.93
CA PHE A 365 1.71 5.06 -22.48
C PHE A 365 3.16 5.33 -22.08
N GLY A 366 3.36 6.25 -21.15
CA GLY A 366 4.68 6.65 -20.68
C GLY A 366 4.60 7.65 -19.52
N PRO A 367 5.71 8.28 -19.13
CA PRO A 367 5.75 9.25 -18.04
C PRO A 367 4.74 10.39 -18.23
N GLY A 368 4.62 10.94 -19.45
CA GLY A 368 3.68 12.03 -19.76
C GLY A 368 2.21 11.66 -19.56
N TYR A 369 1.84 10.39 -19.78
CA TYR A 369 0.47 9.90 -19.49
C TYR A 369 0.15 9.95 -18.00
N ILE A 370 1.10 9.52 -17.16
CA ILE A 370 0.95 9.52 -15.70
C ILE A 370 1.00 10.94 -15.15
N GLU A 371 1.93 11.76 -15.65
CA GLU A 371 2.06 13.18 -15.31
C GLU A 371 0.77 13.95 -15.56
N THR A 372 0.13 13.71 -16.71
CA THR A 372 -1.14 14.32 -17.10
C THR A 372 -2.26 14.01 -16.10
N GLN A 373 -2.35 12.78 -15.63
CA GLN A 373 -3.34 12.38 -14.61
C GLN A 373 -3.06 13.04 -13.26
N ILE A 374 -1.79 13.09 -12.83
CA ILE A 374 -1.41 13.74 -11.56
C ILE A 374 -1.77 15.23 -11.59
N LYS A 375 -1.45 15.94 -12.69
CA LYS A 375 -1.78 17.35 -12.87
C LYS A 375 -3.30 17.57 -12.84
N ALA A 376 -4.05 16.76 -13.59
CA ALA A 376 -5.51 16.83 -13.62
C ALA A 376 -6.13 16.65 -12.23
N ALA A 377 -5.66 15.70 -11.45
CA ALA A 377 -6.14 15.47 -10.09
C ALA A 377 -5.87 16.68 -9.18
N LEU A 378 -4.66 17.24 -9.22
CA LEU A 378 -4.27 18.39 -8.41
C LEU A 378 -5.03 19.66 -8.85
N ASP A 379 -5.17 19.92 -10.15
CA ASP A 379 -5.90 21.07 -10.71
C ASP A 379 -7.38 21.04 -10.36
N ALA A 380 -7.95 19.84 -10.24
CA ALA A 380 -9.33 19.63 -9.83
C ALA A 380 -9.55 19.72 -8.31
N GLY A 381 -8.48 19.82 -7.50
CA GLY A 381 -8.55 20.02 -6.05
C GLY A 381 -8.40 18.75 -5.23
N ALA A 382 -7.81 17.69 -5.76
CA ALA A 382 -7.44 16.50 -4.98
C ALA A 382 -6.32 16.81 -3.97
N THR A 383 -6.40 16.20 -2.80
CA THR A 383 -5.36 16.28 -1.76
C THR A 383 -4.46 15.04 -1.83
N GLY A 384 -3.50 15.08 -2.77
CA GLY A 384 -2.63 13.95 -3.06
C GLY A 384 -3.19 13.02 -4.15
N TRP A 385 -2.51 11.89 -4.34
CA TRP A 385 -2.82 10.90 -5.35
C TRP A 385 -2.10 9.57 -5.05
N LEU A 386 -2.63 8.48 -5.58
CA LEU A 386 -2.06 7.15 -5.51
C LEU A 386 -1.96 6.57 -6.93
N LEU A 387 -0.85 5.92 -7.27
CA LEU A 387 -0.65 5.25 -8.56
C LEU A 387 -0.82 3.75 -8.41
N TRP A 388 -1.68 3.19 -9.26
CA TRP A 388 -1.93 1.76 -9.33
C TRP A 388 -1.17 1.11 -10.48
N SER A 389 -0.32 0.14 -10.15
CA SER A 389 0.28 -0.81 -11.10
C SER A 389 0.27 -2.20 -10.47
N PRO A 390 -0.52 -3.15 -10.98
CA PRO A 390 -0.64 -4.50 -10.38
C PRO A 390 0.70 -5.22 -10.26
N GLU A 391 1.57 -5.00 -11.24
CA GLU A 391 2.90 -5.62 -11.33
C GLU A 391 4.00 -4.81 -10.65
N ASN A 392 3.65 -3.69 -9.99
CA ASN A 392 4.58 -2.74 -9.37
C ASN A 392 5.67 -2.21 -10.32
N ARG A 393 5.34 -2.02 -11.59
CA ARG A 393 6.25 -1.43 -12.60
C ARG A 393 6.14 0.08 -12.57
N TYR A 394 7.01 0.75 -11.81
CA TYR A 394 6.95 2.19 -11.54
C TYR A 394 8.03 3.04 -12.22
N ASN A 395 8.77 2.52 -13.21
CA ASN A 395 9.83 3.30 -13.89
C ASN A 395 9.26 4.61 -14.47
N TYR A 396 8.19 4.54 -15.26
CA TYR A 396 7.54 5.73 -15.81
C TYR A 396 6.90 6.60 -14.73
N SER A 397 6.40 5.99 -13.66
CA SER A 397 5.84 6.73 -12.53
C SER A 397 6.89 7.54 -11.78
N PHE A 398 8.08 7.00 -11.59
CA PHE A 398 9.18 7.74 -10.95
C PHE A 398 9.65 8.92 -11.79
N GLU A 399 9.67 8.79 -13.11
CA GLU A 399 9.96 9.90 -14.02
C GLU A 399 8.84 10.96 -13.98
N ALA A 400 7.60 10.56 -14.08
CA ALA A 400 6.45 11.45 -13.95
C ALA A 400 6.45 12.23 -12.61
N MET A 401 6.73 11.55 -11.48
CA MET A 401 6.85 12.19 -10.17
C MET A 401 7.95 13.26 -10.16
N GLN A 402 9.09 12.99 -10.77
CA GLN A 402 10.17 13.96 -10.86
C GLN A 402 9.74 15.22 -11.64
N ASN A 403 8.99 15.04 -12.74
CA ASN A 403 8.51 16.13 -13.58
C ASN A 403 7.46 16.99 -12.87
N VAL A 404 6.64 16.39 -11.99
CA VAL A 404 5.59 17.12 -11.25
C VAL A 404 6.00 17.49 -9.81
N MET A 405 7.24 17.26 -9.41
CA MET A 405 7.66 17.46 -8.01
C MET A 405 7.41 18.89 -7.51
N ASN A 406 7.64 19.87 -8.36
CA ASN A 406 7.42 21.30 -8.06
C ASN A 406 6.15 21.86 -8.72
N TYR A 407 5.28 21.00 -9.26
CA TYR A 407 4.05 21.45 -9.89
C TYR A 407 3.13 22.13 -8.88
N LYS A 408 2.66 23.30 -9.23
CA LYS A 408 1.65 24.04 -8.48
C LYS A 408 0.40 24.09 -9.35
N PRO A 409 -0.77 23.68 -8.83
CA PRO A 409 -2.03 23.79 -9.55
C PRO A 409 -2.25 25.24 -10.01
N GLU A 410 -2.64 25.44 -11.25
CA GLU A 410 -3.08 26.74 -11.72
C GLU A 410 -4.45 27.02 -11.05
N THR A 411 -4.52 28.05 -10.26
CA THR A 411 -5.80 28.58 -9.78
C THR A 411 -6.51 29.26 -10.97
N LYS A 412 -6.93 28.45 -11.93
CA LYS A 412 -7.86 28.95 -12.94
C LYS A 412 -9.20 29.15 -12.24
N VAL A 413 -9.50 30.42 -11.93
CA VAL A 413 -10.88 30.86 -11.80
C VAL A 413 -11.50 30.59 -13.18
N ALA A 414 -12.04 29.39 -13.33
CA ALA A 414 -12.60 28.96 -14.61
C ALA A 414 -13.91 29.64 -14.85
N SER A 415 -13.89 30.67 -15.67
CA SER A 415 -15.02 30.99 -16.52
C SER A 415 -15.02 30.08 -17.75
N LEU A 416 -15.21 28.78 -17.58
CA LEU A 416 -15.83 27.97 -18.60
C LEU A 416 -17.34 28.09 -18.39
N GLY A 417 -17.89 29.18 -18.90
CA GLY A 417 -19.32 29.42 -18.97
C GLY A 417 -19.99 28.39 -19.88
N GLY A 418 -20.33 27.27 -19.29
CA GLY A 418 -21.35 26.37 -19.77
C GLY A 418 -22.42 26.32 -18.70
N LYS A 419 -23.48 27.11 -18.83
CA LYS A 419 -24.75 26.93 -18.12
C LYS A 419 -25.33 25.58 -18.57
N GLY A 420 -24.82 24.48 -18.00
CA GLY A 420 -25.43 23.17 -18.02
C GLY A 420 -25.99 22.92 -16.64
N THR A 421 -27.27 23.20 -16.46
CA THR A 421 -28.11 22.60 -15.45
C THR A 421 -27.79 21.11 -15.43
N PRO A 422 -27.72 20.40 -14.25
CA PRO A 422 -27.56 18.96 -14.22
C PRO A 422 -28.70 18.36 -15.04
N GLN A 423 -28.41 17.96 -16.27
CA GLN A 423 -29.34 17.13 -17.03
C GLN A 423 -29.35 15.79 -16.31
N LYS A 424 -30.49 15.44 -15.71
CA LYS A 424 -30.84 14.07 -15.40
C LYS A 424 -30.57 13.25 -16.66
N VAL A 425 -29.49 12.51 -16.68
CA VAL A 425 -29.20 11.55 -17.76
C VAL A 425 -30.35 10.58 -17.76
N SER A 426 -31.04 10.46 -18.91
CA SER A 426 -32.23 9.65 -19.06
C SER A 426 -31.93 8.18 -18.69
N ASN A 427 -32.80 7.61 -17.86
CA ASN A 427 -32.77 6.24 -17.36
C ASN A 427 -33.07 5.19 -18.43
N LYS A 428 -32.24 5.08 -19.48
CA LYS A 428 -32.22 3.87 -20.29
C LYS A 428 -30.85 3.25 -20.16
N PRO A 429 -30.74 2.07 -19.52
CA PRO A 429 -29.47 1.38 -19.44
C PRO A 429 -29.08 0.90 -20.84
N ASN A 430 -27.97 1.38 -21.38
CA ASN A 430 -27.26 0.64 -22.40
C ASN A 430 -26.52 -0.49 -21.68
N GLU A 431 -26.86 -1.73 -21.98
CA GLU A 431 -26.23 -2.96 -21.42
C GLU A 431 -24.71 -3.04 -21.64
N THR A 432 -24.13 -2.12 -22.41
CA THR A 432 -22.70 -2.06 -22.75
C THR A 432 -21.86 -1.12 -21.88
N ASP A 433 -22.45 -0.38 -20.94
CA ASP A 433 -21.73 0.65 -20.16
C ASP A 433 -20.96 0.07 -18.96
N VAL A 434 -21.18 -1.17 -18.58
CA VAL A 434 -20.48 -1.85 -17.50
C VAL A 434 -19.38 -2.72 -18.11
N ILE A 435 -18.26 -2.12 -18.45
CA ILE A 435 -17.02 -2.88 -18.55
C ILE A 435 -16.64 -3.27 -17.12
N GLU A 436 -16.57 -4.56 -16.88
CA GLU A 436 -16.19 -5.18 -15.62
C GLU A 436 -14.90 -4.52 -15.09
N GLN A 437 -15.03 -3.60 -14.13
CA GLN A 437 -13.88 -2.98 -13.44
C GLN A 437 -13.31 -4.02 -12.45
N GLN A 438 -12.79 -5.12 -12.99
CA GLN A 438 -11.95 -6.01 -12.19
C GLN A 438 -10.54 -5.42 -12.15
N PRO A 439 -9.85 -5.44 -10.99
CA PRO A 439 -8.41 -5.30 -11.00
C PRO A 439 -7.87 -6.39 -11.92
N VAL A 440 -6.95 -6.02 -12.81
CA VAL A 440 -6.22 -6.98 -13.61
C VAL A 440 -5.65 -8.03 -12.65
N PRO A 441 -6.04 -9.31 -12.71
CA PRO A 441 -5.50 -10.31 -11.81
C PRO A 441 -3.99 -10.34 -11.99
N ALA A 442 -3.27 -10.40 -10.88
CA ALA A 442 -1.85 -10.73 -10.91
C ALA A 442 -1.74 -12.11 -11.59
N THR A 443 -1.16 -12.16 -12.77
CA THR A 443 -1.00 -13.40 -13.53
C THR A 443 -0.14 -14.36 -12.72
N THR A 444 -0.79 -15.36 -12.13
CA THR A 444 -0.12 -16.57 -11.69
C THR A 444 0.16 -17.42 -12.91
N ASN A 445 1.44 -17.67 -13.14
CA ASN A 445 2.02 -18.73 -14.00
C ASN A 445 2.11 -18.50 -15.52
N GLY A 446 3.32 -18.22 -15.94
CA GLY A 446 4.09 -18.98 -16.92
C GLY A 446 3.43 -19.31 -18.27
N VAL A 447 3.23 -18.31 -19.14
CA VAL A 447 3.37 -18.53 -20.58
C VAL A 447 4.23 -17.38 -21.11
N ASN A 448 5.47 -17.71 -21.52
CA ASN A 448 6.36 -16.80 -22.20
C ASN A 448 5.73 -16.33 -23.52
N PRO A 449 5.65 -15.02 -23.78
CA PRO A 449 5.45 -14.53 -25.12
C PRO A 449 6.74 -14.78 -25.95
N PRO A 450 6.64 -14.87 -27.28
CA PRO A 450 7.76 -15.28 -28.13
C PRO A 450 8.91 -14.28 -28.01
N HIS A 451 10.13 -14.84 -27.90
CA HIS A 451 11.42 -14.15 -27.93
C HIS A 451 11.51 -13.21 -29.14
N VAL A 452 11.66 -11.93 -28.86
CA VAL A 452 12.27 -10.98 -29.79
C VAL A 452 13.67 -10.72 -29.24
N ASP A 453 14.68 -11.24 -29.92
CA ASP A 453 16.08 -10.99 -29.63
C ASP A 453 16.39 -9.50 -29.83
N LEU A 454 16.52 -8.78 -28.74
CA LEU A 454 17.22 -7.51 -28.69
C LEU A 454 18.46 -7.71 -27.83
N GLN A 455 19.63 -7.76 -28.49
CA GLN A 455 20.92 -7.79 -27.83
C GLN A 455 21.08 -6.56 -26.91
N PRO A 456 21.55 -6.74 -25.69
CA PRO A 456 21.78 -5.63 -24.78
C PRO A 456 23.09 -4.92 -25.16
N THR A 457 23.01 -3.68 -25.57
CA THR A 457 24.15 -2.75 -25.52
C THR A 457 24.36 -2.39 -24.04
N VAL A 458 25.48 -2.82 -23.50
CA VAL A 458 25.93 -2.55 -22.14
C VAL A 458 26.32 -1.07 -22.03
N PRO A 459 25.70 -0.25 -21.17
CA PRO A 459 26.27 1.04 -20.78
C PRO A 459 27.33 0.80 -19.68
N PRO A 460 28.33 1.69 -19.55
CA PRO A 460 29.44 1.50 -18.62
C PRO A 460 28.98 1.54 -17.18
N GLU A 461 29.64 0.73 -16.36
CA GLU A 461 29.43 0.52 -14.92
C GLU A 461 29.20 1.82 -14.14
N ALA A 462 27.99 2.05 -13.70
CA ALA A 462 27.72 2.99 -12.63
C ALA A 462 28.11 2.34 -11.30
N LYS A 463 29.10 2.94 -10.64
CA LYS A 463 29.55 2.57 -9.29
C LYS A 463 28.34 2.37 -8.38
N GLN A 464 28.25 1.18 -7.77
CA GLN A 464 27.32 0.89 -6.69
C GLN A 464 27.47 1.94 -5.58
N SER A 465 26.52 2.86 -5.48
CA SER A 465 26.38 3.67 -4.29
C SER A 465 25.73 2.81 -3.22
N SER A 466 26.55 2.32 -2.30
CA SER A 466 26.08 1.70 -1.06
C SER A 466 25.20 2.70 -0.31
N LEU A 467 23.97 2.30 -0.01
CA LEU A 467 23.13 3.01 0.96
C LEU A 467 23.93 3.19 2.25
N PRO A 468 23.92 4.38 2.87
CA PRO A 468 24.53 4.53 4.18
C PRO A 468 23.84 3.59 5.16
N PRO A 469 24.60 2.93 6.06
CA PRO A 469 24.00 2.07 7.07
C PRO A 469 23.00 2.90 7.90
N LEU A 470 21.79 2.38 8.07
CA LEU A 470 20.79 2.94 8.96
C LEU A 470 21.43 3.04 10.35
N ARG A 471 21.62 4.25 10.86
CA ARG A 471 22.16 4.44 12.20
C ARG A 471 21.13 3.92 13.21
N PRO A 472 21.52 3.08 14.17
CA PRO A 472 20.70 2.78 15.33
C PRO A 472 20.35 4.09 16.03
N VAL A 473 19.10 4.26 16.43
CA VAL A 473 18.71 5.41 17.27
C VAL A 473 19.49 5.31 18.57
N ALA A 474 20.40 6.25 18.79
CA ALA A 474 21.15 6.36 20.01
C ALA A 474 20.22 6.77 21.14
N ASN A 475 19.73 5.81 21.93
CA ASN A 475 19.27 6.00 23.31
C ASN A 475 18.80 4.67 23.93
N SER A 476 19.63 3.63 23.90
CA SER A 476 19.54 2.54 24.86
C SER A 476 20.93 1.95 25.03
N LYS A 477 21.46 2.04 26.25
CA LYS A 477 22.70 1.33 26.60
C LYS A 477 22.46 -0.17 26.42
N PRO A 478 23.37 -0.91 25.78
CA PRO A 478 23.22 -2.36 25.67
C PRO A 478 23.40 -2.99 27.04
N PHE A 479 22.36 -3.60 27.55
CA PHE A 479 22.42 -4.51 28.69
C PHE A 479 22.45 -5.93 28.15
N PHE A 480 23.57 -6.61 28.28
CA PHE A 480 23.70 -8.02 28.00
C PHE A 480 22.96 -8.83 29.06
N ARG A 481 21.88 -9.51 28.69
CA ARG A 481 21.37 -10.66 29.43
C ARG A 481 21.30 -11.84 28.47
N SER A 482 21.93 -12.94 28.87
CA SER A 482 21.76 -14.26 28.29
C SER A 482 20.26 -14.62 28.36
N ILE A 483 19.67 -14.94 27.22
CA ILE A 483 18.32 -15.50 27.13
C ILE A 483 18.42 -17.00 27.44
N PRO A 484 17.51 -17.59 28.26
CA PRO A 484 17.56 -19.00 28.67
C PRO A 484 17.31 -19.96 27.53
#